data_11d0fd6de60fe1855e30ea7be5ab359d
#
_entry.id   11d0fd6de60fe1855e30ea7be5ab359d
#
_cell.length_a   1.000
_cell.length_b   1.000
_cell.length_c   1.000
_cell.angle_alpha   90.00
_cell.angle_beta   90.00
_cell.angle_gamma   90.00
#
_symmetry.space_group_name_H-M   'P 1'
#
loop_
_entity.id
_entity.type
_entity.pdbx_description
1 polymer ?
#
loop_
_entity_poly.entity_id
_entity_poly.type
_entity_poly.pdbx_seq_one_letter_code
_entity_poly.pdbx_strand_id
1 'polypeptide(L)'
;LKTLFDRWRGEGVSDLRAHLEQEAARVQQCAACLKLIKVNSQTLKLFAARSQDELEQNLHDVYRGDMLTRMLPEMLSLWNGQLDYSNQTVNYALDGRRIEAQIHVRVLQGHEANWDRVLISLEDVTETVVARQQLAASERHARNLFDYSPVSLWVEDFSGVKRLLDEARSQGIQDFRVFLSVHPEFVSRCMQ
;
A
#
# COMPACT_ATOMS: atom_id res chain seq x y z
N LEU A 1 -24.47 -3.58 11.91
CA LEU A 1 -23.23 -3.07 12.49
C LEU A 1 -23.50 -1.84 13.37
N LYS A 2 -24.23 -0.82 12.88
CA LYS A 2 -24.56 0.39 13.66
C LYS A 2 -25.22 0.05 15.01
N THR A 3 -26.23 -0.82 15.01
CA THR A 3 -26.93 -1.29 16.22
C THR A 3 -25.99 -1.98 17.21
N LEU A 4 -25.02 -2.75 16.70
CA LEU A 4 -24.00 -3.40 17.54
C LEU A 4 -23.11 -2.35 18.22
N PHE A 5 -22.67 -1.36 17.47
CA PHE A 5 -21.87 -0.25 18.02
C PHE A 5 -22.62 0.59 19.03
N ASP A 6 -23.89 0.90 18.77
CA ASP A 6 -24.72 1.65 19.71
C ASP A 6 -24.96 0.89 21.02
N ARG A 7 -25.13 -0.45 20.94
CA ARG A 7 -25.16 -1.32 22.11
C ARG A 7 -23.89 -1.24 22.93
N TRP A 8 -22.72 -1.40 22.31
CA TRP A 8 -21.43 -1.33 23.01
C TRP A 8 -21.19 0.03 23.65
N ARG A 9 -21.60 1.13 22.99
CA ARG A 9 -21.56 2.46 23.62
C ARG A 9 -22.46 2.53 24.84
N GLY A 10 -23.66 1.96 24.78
CA GLY A 10 -24.58 1.88 25.90
C GLY A 10 -24.05 1.01 27.07
N GLU A 11 -23.21 0.02 26.78
CA GLU A 11 -22.48 -0.80 27.75
C GLU A 11 -21.22 -0.11 28.31
N GLY A 12 -20.92 1.12 27.88
CA GLY A 12 -19.78 1.91 28.38
C GLY A 12 -18.47 1.73 27.64
N VAL A 13 -18.49 1.09 26.46
CA VAL A 13 -17.28 0.97 25.61
C VAL A 13 -16.94 2.34 25.03
N SER A 14 -15.83 2.92 25.48
CA SER A 14 -15.28 4.20 24.98
C SER A 14 -14.14 3.98 23.98
N ASP A 15 -13.35 2.92 24.15
CA ASP A 15 -12.25 2.56 23.27
C ASP A 15 -12.60 1.26 22.50
N LEU A 16 -13.06 1.42 21.24
CA LEU A 16 -13.41 0.29 20.39
C LEU A 16 -12.18 -0.57 20.08
N ARG A 17 -10.99 0.01 19.89
CA ARG A 17 -9.78 -0.72 19.60
C ARG A 17 -9.48 -1.73 20.72
N ALA A 18 -9.36 -1.24 21.94
CA ALA A 18 -9.11 -2.09 23.11
C ALA A 18 -10.20 -3.16 23.26
N HIS A 19 -11.48 -2.78 23.02
CA HIS A 19 -12.60 -3.71 23.08
C HIS A 19 -12.51 -4.85 22.05
N LEU A 20 -12.12 -4.56 20.82
CA LEU A 20 -11.99 -5.58 19.75
C LEU A 20 -10.74 -6.45 19.93
N GLU A 21 -9.63 -5.87 20.40
CA GLU A 21 -8.37 -6.58 20.63
C GLU A 21 -8.43 -7.58 21.81
N GLN A 22 -9.33 -7.35 22.78
CA GLN A 22 -9.53 -8.28 23.91
C GLN A 22 -10.10 -9.64 23.49
N GLU A 23 -10.89 -9.69 22.41
CA GLU A 23 -11.58 -10.90 21.99
C GLU A 23 -11.80 -10.93 20.47
N ALA A 24 -11.09 -11.81 19.79
CA ALA A 24 -11.16 -11.94 18.32
C ALA A 24 -12.59 -12.22 17.79
N ALA A 25 -13.43 -12.86 18.61
CA ALA A 25 -14.83 -13.11 18.27
C ALA A 25 -15.64 -11.83 18.03
N ARG A 26 -15.25 -10.70 18.62
CA ARG A 26 -15.93 -9.42 18.43
C ARG A 26 -15.74 -8.85 17.03
N VAL A 27 -14.57 -9.05 16.44
CA VAL A 27 -14.32 -8.69 15.03
C VAL A 27 -15.17 -9.54 14.10
N GLN A 28 -15.31 -10.85 14.41
CA GLN A 28 -16.21 -11.75 13.67
C GLN A 28 -17.67 -11.35 13.81
N GLN A 29 -18.10 -10.87 14.99
CA GLN A 29 -19.44 -10.32 15.18
C GLN A 29 -19.69 -9.09 14.29
N CYS A 30 -18.69 -8.21 14.15
CA CYS A 30 -18.80 -7.08 13.23
C CYS A 30 -18.95 -7.56 11.77
N ALA A 31 -18.13 -8.51 11.35
CA ALA A 31 -18.18 -9.07 9.99
C ALA A 31 -19.54 -9.75 9.72
N ALA A 32 -20.09 -10.48 10.70
CA ALA A 32 -21.39 -11.12 10.60
C ALA A 32 -22.57 -10.14 10.47
N CYS A 33 -22.38 -8.87 10.84
CA CYS A 33 -23.39 -7.83 10.61
C CYS A 33 -23.45 -7.32 9.18
N LEU A 34 -22.45 -7.62 8.34
CA LEU A 34 -22.38 -7.15 6.96
C LEU A 34 -23.24 -8.06 6.07
N LYS A 35 -24.04 -7.42 5.21
CA LYS A 35 -24.89 -8.12 4.23
C LYS A 35 -24.70 -7.53 2.85
N LEU A 36 -24.51 -8.37 1.87
CA LEU A 36 -24.47 -7.95 0.47
C LEU A 36 -25.89 -7.64 0.01
N ILE A 37 -26.10 -6.42 -0.50
CA ILE A 37 -27.40 -6.04 -1.06
C ILE A 37 -27.38 -6.18 -2.57
N LYS A 38 -26.29 -5.69 -3.18
CA LYS A 38 -26.07 -5.74 -4.63
C LYS A 38 -24.59 -5.65 -4.94
N VAL A 39 -24.13 -6.44 -5.90
CA VAL A 39 -22.79 -6.36 -6.47
C VAL A 39 -22.86 -6.21 -7.97
N ASN A 40 -21.82 -5.63 -8.55
CA ASN A 40 -21.69 -5.55 -10.02
C ASN A 40 -20.84 -6.70 -10.56
N SER A 41 -20.79 -6.81 -11.89
CA SER A 41 -20.03 -7.87 -12.57
C SER A 41 -18.53 -7.82 -12.29
N GLN A 42 -17.97 -6.66 -11.99
CA GLN A 42 -16.55 -6.54 -11.66
C GLN A 42 -16.24 -7.13 -10.28
N THR A 43 -17.14 -6.93 -9.31
CA THR A 43 -17.02 -7.59 -8.00
C THR A 43 -17.03 -9.12 -8.14
N LEU A 44 -17.92 -9.66 -8.96
CA LEU A 44 -17.97 -11.11 -9.21
C LEU A 44 -16.67 -11.63 -9.84
N LYS A 45 -16.12 -10.92 -10.81
CA LYS A 45 -14.81 -11.26 -11.43
C LYS A 45 -13.67 -11.18 -10.42
N LEU A 46 -13.62 -10.11 -9.62
CA LEU A 46 -12.58 -9.89 -8.64
C LEU A 46 -12.53 -11.04 -7.62
N PHE A 47 -13.69 -11.46 -7.12
CA PHE A 47 -13.81 -12.53 -6.14
C PHE A 47 -13.93 -13.93 -6.73
N ALA A 48 -13.82 -14.08 -8.06
CA ALA A 48 -13.99 -15.36 -8.77
C ALA A 48 -15.34 -16.05 -8.45
N ALA A 49 -16.38 -15.27 -8.25
CA ALA A 49 -17.74 -15.74 -7.97
C ALA A 49 -18.57 -15.76 -9.25
N ARG A 50 -19.42 -16.79 -9.43
CA ARG A 50 -20.31 -16.93 -10.58
C ARG A 50 -21.58 -16.11 -10.45
N SER A 51 -22.00 -15.85 -9.20
CA SER A 51 -23.21 -15.09 -8.89
C SER A 51 -23.08 -14.35 -7.57
N GLN A 52 -23.98 -13.40 -7.32
CA GLN A 52 -24.09 -12.74 -6.02
C GLN A 52 -24.43 -13.73 -4.91
N ASP A 53 -25.33 -14.67 -5.16
CA ASP A 53 -25.74 -15.67 -4.18
C ASP A 53 -24.55 -16.57 -3.76
N GLU A 54 -23.71 -16.98 -4.72
CA GLU A 54 -22.48 -17.72 -4.43
C GLU A 54 -21.52 -16.91 -3.55
N LEU A 55 -21.33 -15.63 -3.88
CA LEU A 55 -20.45 -14.74 -3.10
C LEU A 55 -21.00 -14.54 -1.68
N GLU A 56 -22.31 -14.34 -1.53
CA GLU A 56 -22.96 -14.13 -0.24
C GLU A 56 -22.88 -15.38 0.66
N GLN A 57 -23.12 -16.57 0.10
CA GLN A 57 -23.00 -17.84 0.83
C GLN A 57 -21.58 -18.13 1.30
N ASN A 58 -20.56 -17.64 0.58
CA ASN A 58 -19.15 -17.88 0.87
C ASN A 58 -18.43 -16.60 1.37
N LEU A 59 -19.17 -15.64 1.93
CA LEU A 59 -18.60 -14.37 2.38
C LEU A 59 -17.55 -14.56 3.50
N HIS A 60 -17.68 -15.63 4.29
CA HIS A 60 -16.71 -16.02 5.30
C HIS A 60 -15.32 -16.36 4.72
N ASP A 61 -15.27 -16.87 3.48
CA ASP A 61 -14.01 -17.15 2.79
C ASP A 61 -13.34 -15.87 2.30
N VAL A 62 -14.12 -14.84 1.99
CA VAL A 62 -13.63 -13.51 1.64
C VAL A 62 -12.99 -12.82 2.86
N TYR A 63 -13.61 -13.00 4.04
CA TYR A 63 -13.23 -12.35 5.30
C TYR A 63 -12.37 -13.27 6.20
N ARG A 64 -11.47 -14.06 5.61
CA ARG A 64 -10.60 -14.97 6.36
C ARG A 64 -9.20 -14.39 6.57
N GLY A 65 -8.39 -15.10 7.37
CA GLY A 65 -6.97 -14.84 7.57
C GLY A 65 -6.70 -13.43 8.14
N ASP A 66 -5.73 -12.74 7.57
CA ASP A 66 -5.30 -11.41 8.00
C ASP A 66 -6.31 -10.28 7.66
N MET A 67 -7.32 -10.56 6.86
CA MET A 67 -8.40 -9.62 6.56
C MET A 67 -9.12 -9.17 7.84
N LEU A 68 -9.44 -10.09 8.75
CA LEU A 68 -10.12 -9.74 10.01
C LEU A 68 -9.34 -8.73 10.84
N THR A 69 -8.02 -8.85 10.89
CA THR A 69 -7.16 -7.88 11.58
C THR A 69 -7.13 -6.54 10.84
N ARG A 70 -7.17 -6.57 9.51
CA ARG A 70 -7.13 -5.37 8.66
C ARG A 70 -8.47 -4.65 8.56
N MET A 71 -9.58 -5.25 9.01
CA MET A 71 -10.88 -4.57 9.18
C MET A 71 -10.90 -3.57 10.33
N LEU A 72 -9.96 -3.66 11.28
CA LEU A 72 -9.97 -2.81 12.48
C LEU A 72 -9.98 -1.31 12.16
N PRO A 73 -9.15 -0.77 11.24
CA PRO A 73 -9.20 0.64 10.86
C PRO A 73 -10.58 1.07 10.31
N GLU A 74 -11.24 0.18 9.57
CA GLU A 74 -12.58 0.43 9.00
C GLU A 74 -13.62 0.54 10.12
N MET A 75 -13.59 -0.39 11.08
CA MET A 75 -14.48 -0.36 12.24
C MET A 75 -14.26 0.89 13.09
N LEU A 76 -13.00 1.31 13.27
CA LEU A 76 -12.66 2.53 14.00
C LEU A 76 -13.12 3.80 13.28
N SER A 77 -12.99 3.85 11.95
CA SER A 77 -13.50 4.97 11.15
C SER A 77 -15.01 5.15 11.35
N LEU A 78 -15.77 4.07 11.20
CA LEU A 78 -17.23 4.08 11.41
C LEU A 78 -17.59 4.40 12.89
N TRP A 79 -16.86 3.83 13.84
CA TRP A 79 -17.04 4.14 15.26
C TRP A 79 -16.85 5.62 15.55
N ASN A 80 -15.87 6.27 14.96
CA ASN A 80 -15.58 7.68 15.14
C ASN A 80 -16.47 8.61 14.30
N GLY A 81 -17.48 8.05 13.60
CA GLY A 81 -18.42 8.83 12.81
C GLY A 81 -17.89 9.23 11.42
N GLN A 82 -16.79 8.64 10.95
CA GLN A 82 -16.32 8.82 9.58
C GLN A 82 -17.16 7.96 8.64
N LEU A 83 -18.08 8.61 7.93
CA LEU A 83 -19.03 7.93 7.02
C LEU A 83 -18.55 7.87 5.57
N ASP A 84 -17.40 8.46 5.29
CA ASP A 84 -16.72 8.46 3.99
C ASP A 84 -15.21 8.36 4.25
N TYR A 85 -14.59 7.26 3.80
CA TYR A 85 -13.16 7.02 4.03
C TYR A 85 -12.59 6.03 3.02
N SER A 86 -11.27 6.05 2.86
CA SER A 86 -10.52 5.09 2.05
C SER A 86 -9.45 4.41 2.88
N ASN A 87 -9.21 3.13 2.60
CA ASN A 87 -8.21 2.32 3.28
C ASN A 87 -7.66 1.23 2.36
N GLN A 88 -6.48 0.70 2.69
CA GLN A 88 -5.97 -0.53 2.09
C GLN A 88 -6.32 -1.72 2.98
N THR A 89 -6.83 -2.77 2.38
CA THR A 89 -7.22 -3.99 3.05
C THR A 89 -6.80 -5.23 2.25
N VAL A 90 -7.03 -6.38 2.81
CA VAL A 90 -6.81 -7.66 2.14
C VAL A 90 -8.14 -8.40 2.08
N ASN A 91 -8.43 -8.98 0.94
CA ASN A 91 -9.55 -9.88 0.77
C ASN A 91 -9.05 -11.19 0.14
N TYR A 92 -9.87 -12.20 0.15
CA TYR A 92 -9.60 -13.47 -0.51
C TYR A 92 -10.68 -13.77 -1.52
N ALA A 93 -10.29 -14.07 -2.75
CA ALA A 93 -11.23 -14.58 -3.75
C ALA A 93 -11.64 -16.03 -3.42
N LEU A 94 -12.76 -16.48 -3.96
CA LEU A 94 -13.26 -17.84 -3.74
C LEU A 94 -12.35 -18.92 -4.33
N ASP A 95 -11.49 -18.57 -5.31
CA ASP A 95 -10.44 -19.42 -5.85
C ASP A 95 -9.17 -19.49 -4.96
N GLY A 96 -9.17 -18.78 -3.83
CA GLY A 96 -8.06 -18.74 -2.87
C GLY A 96 -7.06 -17.64 -3.09
N ARG A 97 -7.13 -16.86 -4.18
CA ARG A 97 -6.23 -15.72 -4.41
C ARG A 97 -6.35 -14.70 -3.29
N ARG A 98 -5.22 -14.23 -2.82
CA ARG A 98 -5.13 -13.07 -1.93
C ARG A 98 -5.13 -11.80 -2.76
N ILE A 99 -5.97 -10.85 -2.41
CA ILE A 99 -6.18 -9.59 -3.11
C ILE A 99 -5.78 -8.45 -2.17
N GLU A 100 -4.79 -7.68 -2.54
CA GLU A 100 -4.54 -6.37 -1.92
C GLU A 100 -5.52 -5.38 -2.53
N ALA A 101 -6.42 -4.84 -1.75
CA ALA A 101 -7.47 -3.96 -2.23
C ALA A 101 -7.33 -2.56 -1.65
N GLN A 102 -7.46 -1.55 -2.50
CA GLN A 102 -7.79 -0.20 -2.08
C GLN A 102 -9.31 -0.11 -2.01
N ILE A 103 -9.84 0.14 -0.82
CA ILE A 103 -11.28 0.31 -0.62
C ILE A 103 -11.63 1.78 -0.41
N HIS A 104 -12.82 2.14 -0.86
CA HIS A 104 -13.48 3.38 -0.50
C HIS A 104 -14.88 3.03 0.01
N VAL A 105 -15.18 3.45 1.22
CA VAL A 105 -16.43 3.15 1.93
C VAL A 105 -17.17 4.45 2.13
N ARG A 106 -18.45 4.48 1.74
CA ARG A 106 -19.32 5.64 1.91
C ARG A 106 -20.71 5.18 2.37
N VAL A 107 -21.16 5.70 3.50
CA VAL A 107 -22.58 5.62 3.88
C VAL A 107 -23.36 6.55 2.97
N LEU A 108 -24.40 6.04 2.31
CA LEU A 108 -25.19 6.84 1.38
C LEU A 108 -26.04 7.87 2.12
N GLN A 109 -26.26 9.02 1.45
CA GLN A 109 -27.04 10.11 1.99
C GLN A 109 -28.45 9.65 2.38
N GLY A 110 -28.90 10.02 3.58
CA GLY A 110 -30.18 9.60 4.17
C GLY A 110 -30.14 8.26 4.90
N HIS A 111 -28.97 7.57 4.92
CA HIS A 111 -28.79 6.28 5.58
C HIS A 111 -27.81 6.35 6.77
N GLU A 112 -27.46 7.57 7.23
CA GLU A 112 -26.46 7.79 8.27
C GLU A 112 -26.92 7.30 9.64
N ALA A 113 -28.25 7.25 9.86
CA ALA A 113 -28.82 6.86 11.15
C ALA A 113 -28.68 5.35 11.44
N ASN A 114 -28.71 4.50 10.41
CA ASN A 114 -28.80 3.04 10.56
C ASN A 114 -27.77 2.27 9.73
N TRP A 115 -27.09 2.92 8.76
CA TRP A 115 -26.09 2.36 7.84
C TRP A 115 -26.62 1.18 7.01
N ASP A 116 -27.90 1.21 6.66
CA ASP A 116 -28.53 0.15 5.88
C ASP A 116 -28.22 0.21 4.38
N ARG A 117 -27.52 1.30 3.94
CA ARG A 117 -27.01 1.47 2.60
C ARG A 117 -25.60 2.06 2.67
N VAL A 118 -24.62 1.23 2.39
CA VAL A 118 -23.19 1.59 2.34
C VAL A 118 -22.67 1.18 0.98
N LEU A 119 -22.07 2.12 0.26
CA LEU A 119 -21.36 1.85 -0.97
C LEU A 119 -19.91 1.53 -0.64
N ILE A 120 -19.44 0.40 -1.16
CA ILE A 120 -18.03 0.00 -1.07
C ILE A 120 -17.52 -0.19 -2.49
N SER A 121 -16.48 0.55 -2.87
CA SER A 121 -15.70 0.28 -4.08
C SER A 121 -14.38 -0.38 -3.71
N LEU A 122 -13.96 -1.35 -4.51
CA LEU A 122 -12.70 -2.07 -4.36
C LEU A 122 -11.92 -1.97 -5.67
N GLU A 123 -10.67 -1.61 -5.53
CA GLU A 123 -9.67 -1.64 -6.61
C GLU A 123 -8.59 -2.66 -6.24
N ASP A 124 -8.32 -3.61 -7.13
CA ASP A 124 -7.23 -4.57 -6.97
C ASP A 124 -5.90 -3.86 -7.23
N VAL A 125 -5.12 -3.69 -6.18
CA VAL A 125 -3.79 -3.06 -6.23
C VAL A 125 -2.66 -4.08 -5.99
N THR A 126 -2.95 -5.37 -6.11
CA THR A 126 -2.02 -6.47 -5.80
C THR A 126 -0.72 -6.33 -6.59
N GLU A 127 -0.81 -6.13 -7.92
CA GLU A 127 0.37 -5.98 -8.77
C GLU A 127 1.21 -4.76 -8.36
N THR A 128 0.56 -3.63 -8.06
CA THR A 128 1.23 -2.40 -7.62
C THR A 128 1.95 -2.60 -6.29
N VAL A 129 1.30 -3.26 -5.34
CA VAL A 129 1.88 -3.55 -4.02
C VAL A 129 3.08 -4.49 -4.16
N VAL A 130 2.94 -5.57 -4.93
CA VAL A 130 4.03 -6.54 -5.17
C VAL A 130 5.22 -5.86 -5.86
N ALA A 131 4.99 -5.09 -6.93
CA ALA A 131 6.06 -4.38 -7.63
C ALA A 131 6.81 -3.41 -6.70
N ARG A 132 6.07 -2.66 -5.87
CA ARG A 132 6.68 -1.75 -4.89
C ARG A 132 7.50 -2.49 -3.83
N GLN A 133 7.02 -3.63 -3.35
CA GLN A 133 7.76 -4.46 -2.39
C GLN A 133 9.04 -5.03 -3.01
N GLN A 134 8.98 -5.51 -4.27
CA GLN A 134 10.14 -6.01 -4.99
C GLN A 134 11.19 -4.92 -5.20
N LEU A 135 10.77 -3.71 -5.62
CA LEU A 135 11.68 -2.57 -5.76
C LEU A 135 12.37 -2.24 -4.44
N ALA A 136 11.59 -2.09 -3.35
CA ALA A 136 12.14 -1.79 -2.03
C ALA A 136 13.06 -2.90 -1.50
N ALA A 137 12.80 -4.16 -1.84
CA ALA A 137 13.69 -5.28 -1.50
C ALA A 137 15.00 -5.22 -2.30
N SER A 138 14.92 -4.92 -3.60
CA SER A 138 16.10 -4.76 -4.47
C SER A 138 16.98 -3.60 -4.03
N GLU A 139 16.39 -2.44 -3.71
CA GLU A 139 17.13 -1.27 -3.20
C GLU A 139 17.82 -1.57 -1.87
N ARG A 140 17.15 -2.27 -0.94
CA ARG A 140 17.77 -2.69 0.33
C ARG A 140 18.92 -3.67 0.08
N HIS A 141 18.75 -4.61 -0.83
CA HIS A 141 19.79 -5.58 -1.18
C HIS A 141 21.02 -4.86 -1.78
N ALA A 142 20.81 -3.95 -2.73
CA ALA A 142 21.89 -3.17 -3.33
C ALA A 142 22.64 -2.31 -2.29
N ARG A 143 21.89 -1.66 -1.38
CA ARG A 143 22.50 -0.90 -0.27
C ARG A 143 23.32 -1.78 0.65
N ASN A 144 22.78 -2.94 1.04
CA ASN A 144 23.50 -3.88 1.91
C ASN A 144 24.78 -4.41 1.25
N LEU A 145 24.77 -4.68 -0.07
CA LEU A 145 25.97 -5.09 -0.80
C LEU A 145 27.05 -4.00 -0.80
N PHE A 146 26.64 -2.73 -0.86
CA PHE A 146 27.57 -1.60 -0.77
C PHE A 146 28.10 -1.41 0.66
N ASP A 147 27.19 -1.33 1.64
CA ASP A 147 27.52 -1.00 3.04
C ASP A 147 28.35 -2.11 3.74
N TYR A 148 28.10 -3.37 3.39
CA TYR A 148 28.78 -4.54 3.96
C TYR A 148 29.82 -5.17 3.03
N SER A 149 30.26 -4.44 2.01
CA SER A 149 31.32 -4.90 1.12
C SER A 149 32.62 -5.10 1.89
N PRO A 150 33.33 -6.23 1.70
CA PRO A 150 34.63 -6.45 2.32
C PRO A 150 35.75 -5.58 1.68
N VAL A 151 35.45 -4.89 0.59
CA VAL A 151 36.35 -3.93 -0.05
C VAL A 151 35.86 -2.51 0.16
N SER A 152 36.80 -1.56 0.22
CA SER A 152 36.43 -0.15 0.30
C SER A 152 35.75 0.28 -0.99
N LEU A 153 34.52 0.77 -0.88
CA LEU A 153 33.73 1.29 -1.99
C LEU A 153 33.33 2.73 -1.68
N TRP A 154 33.42 3.59 -2.67
CA TRP A 154 32.88 4.94 -2.63
C TRP A 154 32.26 5.30 -3.97
N VAL A 155 31.39 6.29 -3.95
CA VAL A 155 30.75 6.86 -5.15
C VAL A 155 31.15 8.32 -5.24
N GLU A 156 31.64 8.74 -6.38
CA GLU A 156 32.03 10.11 -6.66
C GLU A 156 31.28 10.68 -7.85
N ASP A 157 31.01 11.96 -7.82
CA ASP A 157 30.44 12.69 -8.95
C ASP A 157 31.55 13.31 -9.82
N PHE A 158 31.74 12.72 -10.99
CA PHE A 158 32.70 13.19 -12.00
C PHE A 158 32.05 14.08 -13.07
N SER A 159 30.84 14.57 -12.87
CA SER A 159 30.13 15.40 -13.86
C SER A 159 30.86 16.70 -14.17
N GLY A 160 31.51 17.29 -13.17
CA GLY A 160 32.38 18.46 -13.32
C GLY A 160 33.61 18.18 -14.20
N VAL A 161 34.29 17.09 -13.90
CA VAL A 161 35.46 16.63 -14.69
C VAL A 161 35.05 16.34 -16.12
N LYS A 162 33.92 15.65 -16.32
CA LYS A 162 33.39 15.36 -17.65
C LYS A 162 33.15 16.62 -18.45
N ARG A 163 32.54 17.66 -17.88
CA ARG A 163 32.31 18.94 -18.56
C ARG A 163 33.65 19.60 -19.01
N LEU A 164 34.66 19.67 -18.11
CA LEU A 164 35.96 20.21 -18.44
C LEU A 164 36.66 19.44 -19.57
N LEU A 165 36.55 18.12 -19.58
CA LEU A 165 37.07 17.27 -20.65
C LEU A 165 36.34 17.49 -21.98
N ASP A 166 35.02 17.64 -21.96
CA ASP A 166 34.22 17.87 -23.16
C ASP A 166 34.50 19.27 -23.73
N GLU A 167 34.73 20.30 -22.89
CA GLU A 167 35.18 21.62 -23.30
C GLU A 167 36.56 21.54 -23.99
N ALA A 168 37.52 20.86 -23.38
CA ALA A 168 38.85 20.69 -23.96
C ALA A 168 38.80 19.97 -25.32
N ARG A 169 37.99 18.94 -25.46
CA ARG A 169 37.77 18.24 -26.74
C ARG A 169 37.17 19.16 -27.80
N SER A 170 36.20 20.00 -27.41
CA SER A 170 35.57 20.95 -28.34
C SER A 170 36.57 22.02 -28.86
N GLN A 171 37.64 22.29 -28.10
CA GLN A 171 38.73 23.15 -28.49
C GLN A 171 39.80 22.45 -29.37
N GLY A 172 39.55 21.20 -29.77
CA GLY A 172 40.40 20.44 -30.65
C GLY A 172 41.57 19.69 -29.99
N ILE A 173 41.55 19.58 -28.65
CA ILE A 173 42.58 18.85 -27.92
C ILE A 173 42.34 17.35 -28.10
N GLN A 174 43.21 16.69 -28.86
CA GLN A 174 43.12 15.23 -29.12
C GLN A 174 44.05 14.42 -28.21
N ASP A 175 45.24 14.94 -27.90
CA ASP A 175 46.20 14.29 -27.01
C ASP A 175 46.17 14.92 -25.62
N PHE A 176 45.36 14.34 -24.74
CA PHE A 176 45.23 14.79 -23.36
C PHE A 176 46.50 14.57 -22.54
N ARG A 177 47.37 13.62 -22.89
CA ARG A 177 48.65 13.41 -22.17
C ARG A 177 49.56 14.61 -22.36
N VAL A 178 49.74 15.07 -23.61
CA VAL A 178 50.53 16.25 -23.94
C VAL A 178 49.89 17.49 -23.34
N PHE A 179 48.59 17.66 -23.50
CA PHE A 179 47.84 18.78 -22.92
C PHE A 179 48.05 18.94 -21.41
N LEU A 180 47.87 17.85 -20.65
CA LEU A 180 47.99 17.85 -19.18
C LEU A 180 49.42 18.09 -18.71
N SER A 181 50.45 17.71 -19.52
CA SER A 181 51.86 17.94 -19.18
C SER A 181 52.24 19.42 -19.22
N VAL A 182 51.56 20.23 -20.05
CA VAL A 182 51.79 21.65 -20.21
C VAL A 182 50.78 22.57 -19.51
N HIS A 183 49.67 21.97 -19.02
CA HIS A 183 48.58 22.64 -18.30
C HIS A 183 48.27 21.99 -16.95
N PRO A 184 49.16 21.99 -15.97
CA PRO A 184 48.95 21.35 -14.66
C PRO A 184 47.77 21.96 -13.90
N GLU A 185 47.43 23.25 -14.16
CA GLU A 185 46.26 23.92 -13.61
C GLU A 185 44.92 23.26 -14.00
N PHE A 186 44.88 22.59 -15.15
CA PHE A 186 43.69 21.87 -15.56
C PHE A 186 43.37 20.70 -14.61
N VAL A 187 44.40 19.97 -14.19
CA VAL A 187 44.23 18.89 -13.19
C VAL A 187 43.66 19.45 -11.87
N SER A 188 44.23 20.57 -11.40
CA SER A 188 43.74 21.22 -10.17
C SER A 188 42.29 21.67 -10.28
N ARG A 189 41.85 22.10 -11.47
CA ARG A 189 40.42 22.45 -11.73
C ARG A 189 39.50 21.21 -11.75
N CYS A 190 40.01 20.06 -12.18
CA CYS A 190 39.24 18.81 -12.14
C CYS A 190 39.05 18.28 -10.71
N MET A 191 39.86 18.72 -9.76
CA MET A 191 39.81 18.24 -8.36
C MET A 191 39.09 19.21 -7.40
N GLN A 192 38.55 20.32 -7.90
CA GLN A 192 37.70 21.27 -7.18
C GLN A 192 36.22 21.02 -7.43
#